data_3e311ffcbdbfea29bdd6a26a5c89fcb8
#
_entry.id   3e311ffcbdbfea29bdd6a26a5c89fcb8
#
_cell.length_a   1.000
_cell.length_b   1.000
_cell.length_c   1.000
_cell.angle_alpha   90.00
_cell.angle_beta   90.00
_cell.angle_gamma   90.00
#
_symmetry.space_group_name_H-M   'P 1'
#
loop_
_entity.id
_entity.type
_entity.pdbx_description
1 polymer ?
#
loop_
_entity_poly.entity_id
_entity_poly.type
_entity_poly.pdbx_seq_one_letter_code
_entity_poly.pdbx_strand_id
1 'polypeptide(L)'
;MLNQIHIVGASGSGTSTLAKAISKEFGYKHFDTDDYYWLQTEEPFTEARPIEERIKLLTADLQSHPKWVLSGSLCGWGDLFIPYFDLVIYVWIPKDIRMRRLRDRETSRYGEDIDFGGKRYESYQKFIAWASQYDEAGREMRSRALHEEWLEALPCKVVRLEGDIEVEEKLDYLKELLV
;
A
#
# COMPACT_ATOMS: atom_id res chain seq x y z
N MET A 1 -23.95 1.18 -0.52
CA MET A 1 -22.99 0.86 -1.62
C MET A 1 -21.63 1.37 -1.16
N LEU A 2 -20.60 0.54 -1.19
CA LEU A 2 -19.24 0.92 -0.75
C LEU A 2 -18.55 1.67 -1.89
N ASN A 3 -18.26 2.94 -1.70
CA ASN A 3 -17.70 3.80 -2.75
C ASN A 3 -16.24 4.22 -2.46
N GLN A 4 -15.81 4.14 -1.20
CA GLN A 4 -14.53 4.67 -0.74
C GLN A 4 -13.76 3.57 -0.01
N ILE A 5 -12.84 2.94 -0.73
CA ILE A 5 -12.11 1.75 -0.26
C ILE A 5 -10.64 2.11 -0.03
N HIS A 6 -10.12 1.71 1.13
CA HIS A 6 -8.69 1.78 1.38
C HIS A 6 -8.09 0.37 1.51
N ILE A 7 -6.95 0.12 0.86
CA ILE A 7 -6.25 -1.17 0.91
C ILE A 7 -4.86 -0.95 1.52
N VAL A 8 -4.64 -1.54 2.68
CA VAL A 8 -3.41 -1.39 3.45
C VAL A 8 -2.72 -2.74 3.66
N GLY A 9 -1.41 -2.72 3.78
CA GLY A 9 -0.58 -3.90 4.03
C GLY A 9 0.90 -3.58 3.95
N ALA A 10 1.72 -4.60 4.14
CA ALA A 10 3.17 -4.50 4.03
C ALA A 10 3.61 -4.24 2.59
N SER A 11 4.81 -3.70 2.41
CA SER A 11 5.47 -3.69 1.09
C SER A 11 5.58 -5.12 0.55
N GLY A 12 5.20 -5.33 -0.70
CA GLY A 12 5.19 -6.65 -1.35
C GLY A 12 3.95 -7.49 -1.07
N SER A 13 2.97 -7.02 -0.28
CA SER A 13 1.73 -7.76 -0.03
C SER A 13 0.73 -7.72 -1.20
N GLY A 14 0.92 -6.83 -2.19
CA GLY A 14 0.08 -6.77 -3.38
C GLY A 14 -1.11 -5.80 -3.26
N THR A 15 -1.07 -4.83 -2.35
CA THR A 15 -2.13 -3.80 -2.18
C THR A 15 -2.43 -3.07 -3.47
N SER A 16 -1.41 -2.57 -4.19
CA SER A 16 -1.60 -1.86 -5.47
C SER A 16 -2.10 -2.77 -6.58
N THR A 17 -1.69 -4.05 -6.59
CA THR A 17 -2.19 -5.05 -7.56
C THR A 17 -3.68 -5.30 -7.35
N LEU A 18 -4.10 -5.51 -6.10
CA LEU A 18 -5.50 -5.70 -5.77
C LEU A 18 -6.33 -4.45 -6.08
N ALA A 19 -5.82 -3.26 -5.76
CA ALA A 19 -6.51 -2.00 -6.07
C ALA A 19 -6.73 -1.81 -7.57
N LYS A 20 -5.72 -2.11 -8.40
CA LYS A 20 -5.85 -2.08 -9.87
C LYS A 20 -6.89 -3.08 -10.38
N ALA A 21 -6.93 -4.27 -9.79
CA ALA A 21 -7.91 -5.29 -10.15
C ALA A 21 -9.34 -4.85 -9.76
N ILE A 22 -9.56 -4.31 -8.57
CA ILE A 22 -10.84 -3.72 -8.14
C ILE A 22 -11.24 -2.55 -9.04
N SER A 23 -10.30 -1.68 -9.39
CA SER A 23 -10.53 -0.57 -10.31
C SER A 23 -11.07 -1.06 -11.65
N LYS A 24 -10.42 -2.07 -12.23
CA LYS A 24 -10.77 -2.64 -13.54
C LYS A 24 -12.12 -3.35 -13.52
N GLU A 25 -12.38 -4.17 -12.49
CA GLU A 25 -13.55 -5.04 -12.41
C GLU A 25 -14.82 -4.28 -11.97
N PHE A 26 -14.69 -3.36 -11.02
CA PHE A 26 -15.83 -2.70 -10.37
C PHE A 26 -15.93 -1.20 -10.66
N GLY A 27 -15.08 -0.65 -11.51
CA GLY A 27 -15.15 0.74 -11.95
C GLY A 27 -14.76 1.79 -10.91
N TYR A 28 -13.90 1.44 -9.94
CA TYR A 28 -13.33 2.40 -8.99
C TYR A 28 -12.17 3.19 -9.62
N LYS A 29 -12.02 4.46 -9.27
CA LYS A 29 -10.78 5.18 -9.57
C LYS A 29 -9.69 4.73 -8.61
N HIS A 30 -8.58 4.21 -9.13
CA HIS A 30 -7.43 3.81 -8.31
C HIS A 30 -6.51 4.98 -8.04
N PHE A 31 -6.10 5.12 -6.77
CA PHE A 31 -5.03 5.98 -6.28
C PHE A 31 -4.03 5.16 -5.48
N ASP A 32 -2.75 5.52 -5.55
CA ASP A 32 -1.68 4.89 -4.76
C ASP A 32 -1.03 5.92 -3.83
N THR A 33 -0.88 5.60 -2.55
CA THR A 33 -0.29 6.51 -1.57
C THR A 33 1.13 6.91 -1.91
N ASP A 34 1.88 6.08 -2.64
CA ASP A 34 3.25 6.37 -3.07
C ASP A 34 3.31 7.54 -4.06
N ASP A 35 2.26 7.78 -4.87
CA ASP A 35 2.19 8.93 -5.79
C ASP A 35 2.12 10.27 -5.06
N TYR A 36 1.60 10.25 -3.83
CA TYR A 36 1.50 11.43 -2.95
C TYR A 36 2.69 11.55 -2.01
N TYR A 37 3.19 10.41 -1.52
CA TYR A 37 4.26 10.38 -0.53
C TYR A 37 5.60 10.85 -1.09
N TRP A 38 5.93 10.43 -2.32
CA TRP A 38 7.23 10.70 -2.93
C TRP A 38 7.20 11.89 -3.89
N LEU A 39 8.26 12.68 -3.88
CA LEU A 39 8.51 13.66 -4.94
C LEU A 39 8.91 12.96 -6.24
N GLN A 40 8.53 13.55 -7.37
CA GLN A 40 8.96 13.08 -8.69
C GLN A 40 10.38 13.62 -8.95
N THR A 41 11.37 12.85 -8.55
CA THR A 41 12.81 13.16 -8.70
C THR A 41 13.45 12.25 -9.74
N GLU A 42 14.66 12.60 -10.19
CA GLU A 42 15.43 11.77 -11.12
C GLU A 42 15.67 10.36 -10.54
N GLU A 43 15.89 10.26 -9.23
CA GLU A 43 15.94 9.00 -8.50
C GLU A 43 14.60 8.76 -7.77
N PRO A 44 13.73 7.84 -8.26
CA PRO A 44 12.43 7.58 -7.63
C PRO A 44 12.56 7.08 -6.19
N PHE A 45 11.60 7.45 -5.34
CA PHE A 45 11.48 7.00 -3.96
C PHE A 45 12.63 7.41 -3.03
N THR A 46 13.29 8.54 -3.30
CA THR A 46 14.40 9.06 -2.49
C THR A 46 13.98 10.24 -1.62
N GLU A 47 13.08 11.09 -2.11
CA GLU A 47 12.67 12.31 -1.42
C GLU A 47 11.18 12.27 -1.07
N ALA A 48 10.90 12.38 0.23
CA ALA A 48 9.54 12.42 0.72
C ALA A 48 8.94 13.82 0.54
N ARG A 49 7.73 13.91 -0.04
CA ARG A 49 6.97 15.15 -0.13
C ARG A 49 6.57 15.63 1.26
N PRO A 50 6.53 16.95 1.55
CA PRO A 50 6.00 17.47 2.81
C PRO A 50 4.58 16.98 3.09
N ILE A 51 4.27 16.68 4.35
CA ILE A 51 2.98 16.07 4.74
C ILE A 51 1.79 16.93 4.30
N GLU A 52 1.87 18.25 4.46
CA GLU A 52 0.81 19.19 4.08
C GLU A 52 0.50 19.12 2.57
N GLU A 53 1.52 18.96 1.74
CA GLU A 53 1.35 18.81 0.30
C GLU A 53 0.74 17.46 -0.07
N ARG A 54 1.15 16.35 0.61
CA ARG A 54 0.54 15.04 0.42
C ARG A 54 -0.96 15.10 0.68
N ILE A 55 -1.33 15.69 1.83
CA ILE A 55 -2.71 15.85 2.26
C ILE A 55 -3.50 16.68 1.25
N LYS A 56 -2.95 17.81 0.82
CA LYS A 56 -3.60 18.70 -0.15
C LYS A 56 -3.88 18.00 -1.47
N LEU A 57 -2.89 17.30 -2.02
CA LEU A 57 -3.01 16.62 -3.31
C LEU A 57 -4.00 15.44 -3.22
N LEU A 58 -3.84 14.58 -2.22
CA LEU A 58 -4.74 13.44 -2.05
C LEU A 58 -6.17 13.88 -1.79
N THR A 59 -6.39 14.92 -0.98
CA THR A 59 -7.74 15.47 -0.74
C THR A 59 -8.40 15.93 -2.04
N ALA A 60 -7.68 16.67 -2.88
CA ALA A 60 -8.22 17.17 -4.15
C ALA A 60 -8.63 16.02 -5.08
N ASP A 61 -7.81 15.00 -5.17
CA ASP A 61 -8.07 13.82 -6.01
C ASP A 61 -9.24 12.98 -5.49
N LEU A 62 -9.30 12.70 -4.20
CA LEU A 62 -10.41 11.94 -3.60
C LEU A 62 -11.74 12.67 -3.73
N GLN A 63 -11.75 14.00 -3.55
CA GLN A 63 -12.97 14.82 -3.70
C GLN A 63 -13.47 14.91 -5.14
N SER A 64 -12.57 14.78 -6.12
CA SER A 64 -12.94 14.84 -7.54
C SER A 64 -13.56 13.54 -8.07
N HIS A 65 -13.53 12.46 -7.30
CA HIS A 65 -14.04 11.15 -7.70
C HIS A 65 -14.97 10.57 -6.64
N PRO A 66 -16.24 10.29 -6.98
CA PRO A 66 -17.20 9.77 -6.00
C PRO A 66 -16.96 8.31 -5.61
N LYS A 67 -16.24 7.55 -6.44
CA LYS A 67 -15.99 6.11 -6.25
C LYS A 67 -14.50 5.81 -6.49
N TRP A 68 -13.78 5.45 -5.42
CA TRP A 68 -12.34 5.25 -5.49
C TRP A 68 -11.82 4.12 -4.59
N VAL A 69 -10.66 3.60 -4.95
CA VAL A 69 -9.85 2.67 -4.17
C VAL A 69 -8.45 3.25 -4.00
N LEU A 70 -8.02 3.42 -2.76
CA LEU A 70 -6.70 3.93 -2.38
C LEU A 70 -5.84 2.79 -1.85
N SER A 71 -4.69 2.53 -2.48
CA SER A 71 -3.72 1.52 -2.03
C SER A 71 -2.53 2.15 -1.31
N GLY A 72 -1.93 1.39 -0.37
CA GLY A 72 -0.74 1.78 0.37
C GLY A 72 -1.01 2.13 1.82
N SER A 73 -0.01 2.65 2.55
CA SER A 73 -0.14 2.97 3.97
C SER A 73 -0.29 4.48 4.21
N LEU A 74 -1.27 4.83 5.01
CA LEU A 74 -1.51 6.20 5.49
C LEU A 74 -0.99 6.43 6.91
N CYS A 75 -0.47 5.39 7.57
CA CYS A 75 0.02 5.47 8.94
C CYS A 75 1.03 6.61 9.14
N GLY A 76 0.78 7.45 10.13
CA GLY A 76 1.65 8.58 10.49
C GLY A 76 1.46 9.86 9.70
N TRP A 77 0.56 9.89 8.68
CA TRP A 77 0.30 11.13 7.92
C TRP A 77 -1.13 11.30 7.39
N GLY A 78 -1.91 10.23 7.31
CA GLY A 78 -3.19 10.25 6.59
C GLY A 78 -4.41 9.92 7.45
N ASP A 79 -4.34 9.97 8.76
CA ASP A 79 -5.46 9.63 9.66
C ASP A 79 -6.69 10.53 9.46
N LEU A 80 -6.50 11.74 8.94
CA LEU A 80 -7.61 12.63 8.58
C LEU A 80 -8.52 12.05 7.47
N PHE A 81 -8.07 11.06 6.72
CA PHE A 81 -8.87 10.39 5.70
C PHE A 81 -9.73 9.24 6.24
N ILE A 82 -9.51 8.81 7.48
CA ILE A 82 -10.29 7.73 8.13
C ILE A 82 -11.80 7.94 8.02
N PRO A 83 -12.36 9.15 8.25
CA PRO A 83 -13.81 9.36 8.15
C PRO A 83 -14.42 9.16 6.76
N TYR A 84 -13.58 9.10 5.72
CA TYR A 84 -14.06 8.88 4.35
C TYR A 84 -14.16 7.41 3.96
N PHE A 85 -13.59 6.48 4.73
CA PHE A 85 -13.58 5.08 4.34
C PHE A 85 -14.91 4.38 4.63
N ASP A 86 -15.49 3.78 3.59
CA ASP A 86 -16.61 2.84 3.73
C ASP A 86 -16.10 1.44 4.08
N LEU A 87 -14.91 1.09 3.56
CA LEU A 87 -14.29 -0.22 3.74
C LEU A 87 -12.76 -0.08 3.78
N VAL A 88 -12.14 -0.76 4.71
CA VAL A 88 -10.68 -0.98 4.70
C VAL A 88 -10.39 -2.46 4.46
N ILE A 89 -9.49 -2.75 3.54
CA ILE A 89 -9.01 -4.10 3.23
C ILE A 89 -7.56 -4.21 3.69
N TYR A 90 -7.31 -5.08 4.67
CA TYR A 90 -5.96 -5.39 5.11
C TYR A 90 -5.45 -6.63 4.39
N VAL A 91 -4.30 -6.49 3.70
CA VAL A 91 -3.66 -7.60 2.98
C VAL A 91 -2.39 -8.01 3.71
N TRP A 92 -2.39 -9.21 4.27
CA TRP A 92 -1.21 -9.81 4.88
C TRP A 92 -0.78 -11.05 4.10
N ILE A 93 0.52 -11.14 3.84
CA ILE A 93 1.16 -12.26 3.13
C ILE A 93 2.40 -12.68 3.92
N PRO A 94 2.74 -13.98 4.03
CA PRO A 94 3.93 -14.46 4.70
C PRO A 94 5.21 -13.74 4.24
N LYS A 95 6.12 -13.51 5.19
CA LYS A 95 7.35 -12.74 5.01
C LYS A 95 8.21 -13.23 3.85
N ASP A 96 8.42 -14.54 3.74
CA ASP A 96 9.23 -15.16 2.70
C ASP A 96 8.70 -14.87 1.29
N ILE A 97 7.38 -14.94 1.11
CA ILE A 97 6.70 -14.64 -0.16
C ILE A 97 6.82 -13.15 -0.49
N ARG A 98 6.55 -12.27 0.48
CA ARG A 98 6.68 -10.81 0.29
C ARG A 98 8.11 -10.44 -0.11
N MET A 99 9.10 -10.98 0.60
CA MET A 99 10.51 -10.67 0.35
C MET A 99 10.98 -11.17 -1.01
N ARG A 100 10.50 -12.33 -1.47
CA ARG A 100 10.75 -12.80 -2.83
C ARG A 100 10.16 -11.85 -3.86
N ARG A 101 8.87 -11.49 -3.73
CA ARG A 101 8.19 -10.54 -4.63
C ARG A 101 8.88 -9.18 -4.69
N LEU A 102 9.38 -8.68 -3.55
CA LEU A 102 10.11 -7.41 -3.51
C LEU A 102 11.43 -7.51 -4.27
N ARG A 103 12.22 -8.57 -4.05
CA ARG A 103 13.49 -8.77 -4.78
C ARG A 103 13.25 -8.87 -6.28
N ASP A 104 12.30 -9.68 -6.71
CA ASP A 104 11.96 -9.85 -8.12
C ASP A 104 11.54 -8.52 -8.77
N ARG A 105 10.73 -7.74 -8.05
CA ARG A 105 10.28 -6.41 -8.48
C ARG A 105 11.45 -5.43 -8.62
N GLU A 106 12.33 -5.34 -7.63
CA GLU A 106 13.47 -4.43 -7.64
C GLU A 106 14.48 -4.84 -8.73
N THR A 107 14.72 -6.13 -8.90
CA THR A 107 15.56 -6.66 -10.01
C THR A 107 14.95 -6.29 -11.37
N SER A 108 13.66 -6.47 -11.55
CA SER A 108 12.97 -6.09 -12.79
C SER A 108 13.03 -4.59 -13.09
N ARG A 109 13.02 -3.75 -12.05
CA ARG A 109 13.03 -2.27 -12.20
C ARG A 109 14.41 -1.71 -12.49
N TYR A 110 15.43 -2.25 -11.83
CA TYR A 110 16.73 -1.61 -11.73
C TYR A 110 17.89 -2.44 -12.27
N GLY A 111 17.66 -3.74 -12.58
CA GLY A 111 18.68 -4.63 -13.12
C GLY A 111 19.96 -4.64 -12.28
N GLU A 112 21.10 -4.46 -12.94
CA GLU A 112 22.44 -4.47 -12.32
C GLU A 112 22.70 -3.29 -11.36
N ASP A 113 21.89 -2.23 -11.41
CA ASP A 113 22.03 -1.08 -10.50
C ASP A 113 21.88 -1.45 -9.02
N ILE A 114 21.20 -2.55 -8.71
CA ILE A 114 21.02 -3.05 -7.33
C ILE A 114 22.04 -4.13 -6.92
N ASP A 115 22.92 -4.56 -7.84
CA ASP A 115 23.98 -5.51 -7.55
C ASP A 115 25.15 -4.82 -6.83
N PHE A 116 26.05 -5.62 -6.26
CA PHE A 116 27.22 -5.08 -5.55
C PHE A 116 28.03 -4.12 -6.42
N GLY A 117 28.22 -2.90 -5.93
CA GLY A 117 28.90 -1.82 -6.66
C GLY A 117 27.98 -1.02 -7.60
N GLY A 118 26.74 -1.41 -7.78
CA GLY A 118 25.73 -0.63 -8.51
C GLY A 118 25.29 0.61 -7.75
N LYS A 119 24.83 1.63 -8.48
CA LYS A 119 24.48 2.95 -7.91
C LYS A 119 23.32 2.90 -6.88
N ARG A 120 22.48 1.86 -6.92
CA ARG A 120 21.34 1.67 -6.03
C ARG A 120 21.55 0.55 -4.99
N TYR A 121 22.71 -0.08 -4.95
CA TYR A 121 22.99 -1.20 -4.06
C TYR A 121 22.67 -0.90 -2.60
N GLU A 122 23.19 0.22 -2.07
CA GLU A 122 22.98 0.58 -0.66
C GLU A 122 21.52 0.91 -0.35
N SER A 123 20.82 1.64 -1.21
CA SER A 123 19.42 1.98 -1.03
C SER A 123 18.53 0.74 -1.11
N TYR A 124 18.84 -0.17 -2.02
CA TYR A 124 18.17 -1.47 -2.13
C TYR A 124 18.37 -2.32 -0.88
N GLN A 125 19.60 -2.44 -0.37
CA GLN A 125 19.87 -3.21 0.86
C GLN A 125 19.12 -2.63 2.06
N LYS A 126 19.10 -1.31 2.23
CA LYS A 126 18.33 -0.62 3.28
C LYS A 126 16.83 -0.88 3.16
N PHE A 127 16.29 -0.81 1.95
CA PHE A 127 14.88 -1.07 1.69
C PHE A 127 14.49 -2.52 2.01
N ILE A 128 15.27 -3.50 1.56
CA ILE A 128 15.02 -4.92 1.84
C ILE A 128 15.14 -5.23 3.34
N ALA A 129 16.14 -4.69 4.02
CA ALA A 129 16.31 -4.84 5.46
C ALA A 129 15.11 -4.26 6.23
N TRP A 130 14.67 -3.05 5.87
CA TRP A 130 13.50 -2.40 6.46
C TRP A 130 12.21 -3.21 6.21
N ALA A 131 11.95 -3.64 4.97
CA ALA A 131 10.76 -4.40 4.62
C ALA A 131 10.69 -5.77 5.31
N SER A 132 11.85 -6.38 5.61
CA SER A 132 11.95 -7.67 6.29
C SER A 132 11.51 -7.64 7.75
N GLN A 133 11.50 -6.46 8.38
CA GLN A 133 11.17 -6.28 9.80
C GLN A 133 9.67 -6.14 10.06
N TYR A 134 8.84 -6.03 9.02
CA TYR A 134 7.42 -5.71 9.13
C TYR A 134 6.65 -6.56 10.16
N ASP A 135 6.87 -7.87 10.21
CA ASP A 135 6.13 -8.77 11.09
C ASP A 135 6.66 -8.78 12.54
N GLU A 136 7.89 -8.30 12.76
CA GLU A 136 8.62 -8.42 14.03
C GLU A 136 8.82 -7.05 14.73
N ALA A 137 8.82 -5.95 13.96
CA ALA A 137 9.03 -4.61 14.50
C ALA A 137 7.83 -4.12 15.32
N GLY A 138 8.11 -3.19 16.25
CA GLY A 138 7.10 -2.48 17.02
C GLY A 138 6.49 -1.30 16.27
N ARG A 139 6.01 -0.30 17.01
CA ARG A 139 5.30 0.88 16.48
C ARG A 139 6.22 1.99 15.98
N GLU A 140 7.51 1.85 16.18
CA GLU A 140 8.55 2.81 15.77
C GLU A 140 8.74 2.91 14.25
N MET A 141 8.20 1.91 13.53
CA MET A 141 8.22 1.90 12.07
C MET A 141 6.91 1.31 11.52
N ARG A 142 6.71 1.39 10.20
CA ARG A 142 5.59 0.72 9.54
C ARG A 142 5.74 -0.80 9.69
N SER A 143 4.95 -1.37 10.56
CA SER A 143 4.99 -2.76 11.00
C SER A 143 3.59 -3.37 11.04
N ARG A 144 3.52 -4.68 11.24
CA ARG A 144 2.26 -5.36 11.52
C ARG A 144 1.62 -4.83 12.80
N ALA A 145 2.39 -4.63 13.85
CA ALA A 145 1.89 -4.10 15.12
C ALA A 145 1.25 -2.70 14.95
N LEU A 146 1.90 -1.81 14.18
CA LEU A 146 1.35 -0.48 13.91
C LEU A 146 0.07 -0.56 13.06
N HIS A 147 0.03 -1.43 12.04
CA HIS A 147 -1.17 -1.60 11.23
C HIS A 147 -2.32 -2.21 12.02
N GLU A 148 -2.07 -3.22 12.89
CA GLU A 148 -3.12 -3.82 13.72
C GLU A 148 -3.77 -2.79 14.64
N GLU A 149 -2.96 -1.99 15.35
CA GLU A 149 -3.46 -0.90 16.19
C GLU A 149 -4.29 0.12 15.40
N TRP A 150 -3.80 0.50 14.21
CA TRP A 150 -4.51 1.43 13.34
C TRP A 150 -5.85 0.84 12.86
N LEU A 151 -5.88 -0.44 12.48
CA LEU A 151 -7.10 -1.14 12.05
C LEU A 151 -8.14 -1.27 13.16
N GLU A 152 -7.71 -1.50 14.41
CA GLU A 152 -8.61 -1.57 15.57
C GLU A 152 -9.32 -0.24 15.88
N ALA A 153 -8.69 0.88 15.53
CA ALA A 153 -9.23 2.22 15.74
C ALA A 153 -10.20 2.69 14.64
N LEU A 154 -10.37 1.93 13.55
CA LEU A 154 -11.19 2.35 12.42
C LEU A 154 -12.70 2.24 12.72
N PRO A 155 -13.49 3.26 12.38
CA PRO A 155 -14.94 3.24 12.57
C PRO A 155 -15.69 2.48 11.47
N CYS A 156 -15.03 2.12 10.38
CA CYS A 156 -15.62 1.44 9.23
C CYS A 156 -15.38 -0.08 9.26
N LYS A 157 -15.99 -0.79 8.33
CA LYS A 157 -15.78 -2.24 8.16
C LYS A 157 -14.33 -2.51 7.75
N VAL A 158 -13.71 -3.50 8.39
CA VAL A 158 -12.39 -4.02 8.02
C VAL A 158 -12.54 -5.45 7.51
N VAL A 159 -11.96 -5.71 6.33
CA VAL A 159 -11.84 -7.06 5.75
C VAL A 159 -10.36 -7.45 5.76
N ARG A 160 -10.07 -8.66 6.22
CA ARG A 160 -8.71 -9.21 6.27
C ARG A 160 -8.57 -10.27 5.19
N LEU A 161 -7.58 -10.09 4.33
CA LEU A 161 -7.17 -11.05 3.31
C LEU A 161 -5.76 -11.54 3.68
N GLU A 162 -5.70 -12.69 4.33
CA GLU A 162 -4.46 -13.24 4.89
C GLU A 162 -4.02 -14.50 4.14
N GLY A 163 -2.73 -14.59 3.83
CA GLY A 163 -2.14 -15.71 3.11
C GLY A 163 -1.81 -15.39 1.66
N ASP A 164 -1.21 -16.39 0.99
CA ASP A 164 -0.84 -16.30 -0.43
C ASP A 164 -2.06 -16.68 -1.31
N ILE A 165 -3.04 -15.81 -1.33
CA ILE A 165 -4.27 -15.96 -2.10
C ILE A 165 -4.09 -15.22 -3.43
N GLU A 166 -4.53 -15.82 -4.54
CA GLU A 166 -4.48 -15.20 -5.86
C GLU A 166 -5.44 -14.00 -5.95
N VAL A 167 -5.15 -13.08 -6.89
CA VAL A 167 -5.93 -11.84 -7.02
C VAL A 167 -7.38 -12.14 -7.39
N GLU A 168 -7.60 -13.11 -8.24
CA GLU A 168 -8.92 -13.56 -8.71
C GLU A 168 -9.78 -14.07 -7.56
N GLU A 169 -9.22 -14.89 -6.68
CA GLU A 169 -9.93 -15.40 -5.50
C GLU A 169 -10.27 -14.26 -4.52
N LYS A 170 -9.36 -13.27 -4.36
CA LYS A 170 -9.63 -12.07 -3.57
C LYS A 170 -10.78 -11.26 -4.16
N LEU A 171 -10.82 -11.10 -5.49
CA LEU A 171 -11.90 -10.39 -6.17
C LEU A 171 -13.24 -11.12 -6.01
N ASP A 172 -13.27 -12.44 -6.16
CA ASP A 172 -14.47 -13.24 -5.97
C ASP A 172 -15.03 -13.08 -4.56
N TYR A 173 -14.16 -13.12 -3.55
CA TYR A 173 -14.58 -12.87 -2.15
C TYR A 173 -15.14 -11.43 -1.97
N LEU A 174 -14.49 -10.43 -2.58
CA LEU A 174 -14.91 -9.03 -2.45
C LEU A 174 -16.15 -8.69 -3.27
N LYS A 175 -16.46 -9.46 -4.31
CA LYS A 175 -17.60 -9.22 -5.19
C LYS A 175 -18.94 -9.13 -4.45
N GLU A 176 -19.15 -10.01 -3.46
CA GLU A 176 -20.36 -10.00 -2.64
C GLU A 176 -20.50 -8.73 -1.77
N LEU A 177 -19.39 -8.03 -1.54
CA LEU A 177 -19.34 -6.80 -0.74
C LEU A 177 -19.44 -5.53 -1.59
N LEU A 178 -18.96 -5.59 -2.84
CA LEU A 178 -18.78 -4.41 -3.69
C LEU A 178 -19.90 -4.22 -4.73
N VAL A 179 -20.72 -5.22 -4.95
CA VAL A 179 -21.90 -5.19 -5.81
C VAL A 179 -23.16 -5.11 -4.98
#